data_0c4474c6996008009ad5cdb365d34ef9
#
_entry.id   0c4474c6996008009ad5cdb365d34ef9
#
_cell.length_a   1.000
_cell.length_b   1.000
_cell.length_c   1.000
_cell.angle_alpha   90.00
_cell.angle_beta   90.00
_cell.angle_gamma   90.00
#
_symmetry.space_group_name_H-M   'P 1'
#
loop_
_entity.id
_entity.type
_entity.pdbx_description
1 polymer ?
#
loop_
_entity_poly.entity_id
_entity_poly.type
_entity_poly.pdbx_seq_one_letter_code
_entity_poly.pdbx_strand_id
1 'polypeptide(L)'
;MTLAALRPEEVERMIADGAMLLDIRDTDEHARERIPRATNQPLAGIEQLATHSGPMIFHCRSGLRTQTNAARLAAAGEGSPCFVLAGGINAWRSSGRSTIVDQRQPLEIMR
;
A
#
# COMPACT_ATOMS: atom_id res chain seq x y z
N MET A 1 -2.04 2.75 -19.31
CA MET A 1 -2.99 3.20 -18.29
C MET A 1 -2.30 3.74 -17.07
N THR A 2 -2.84 4.78 -16.47
CA THR A 2 -2.33 5.34 -15.22
C THR A 2 -3.45 5.33 -14.19
N LEU A 3 -3.05 5.30 -12.91
CA LEU A 3 -3.96 5.44 -11.79
C LEU A 3 -3.64 6.78 -11.12
N ALA A 4 -4.68 7.46 -10.64
CA ALA A 4 -4.47 8.73 -9.95
C ALA A 4 -3.64 8.50 -8.69
N ALA A 5 -2.63 9.34 -8.51
CA ALA A 5 -1.74 9.27 -7.35
C ALA A 5 -2.23 10.26 -6.30
N LEU A 6 -2.40 9.75 -5.08
CA LEU A 6 -2.90 10.53 -3.96
C LEU A 6 -1.79 10.79 -2.96
N ARG A 7 -1.81 11.96 -2.34
CA ARG A 7 -0.88 12.30 -1.28
C ARG A 7 -1.24 11.57 0.02
N PRO A 8 -0.28 11.40 0.94
CA PRO A 8 -0.56 10.71 2.20
C PRO A 8 -1.76 11.24 2.96
N GLU A 9 -1.98 12.55 3.03
CA GLU A 9 -3.12 13.12 3.73
C GLU A 9 -4.45 12.75 3.08
N GLU A 10 -4.47 12.64 1.75
CA GLU A 10 -5.67 12.23 1.03
C GLU A 10 -5.97 10.75 1.28
N VAL A 11 -4.91 9.92 1.26
CA VAL A 11 -5.04 8.49 1.52
C VAL A 11 -5.58 8.26 2.93
N GLU A 12 -5.05 8.98 3.91
CA GLU A 12 -5.50 8.86 5.29
C GLU A 12 -6.99 9.14 5.43
N ARG A 13 -7.46 10.21 4.78
CA ARG A 13 -8.89 10.54 4.81
C ARG A 13 -9.73 9.47 4.14
N MET A 14 -9.28 8.94 3.01
CA MET A 14 -10.01 7.91 2.29
C MET A 14 -10.11 6.62 3.08
N ILE A 15 -9.03 6.24 3.78
CA ILE A 15 -9.06 5.06 4.65
C ILE A 15 -10.09 5.26 5.75
N ALA A 16 -10.15 6.44 6.34
CA ALA A 16 -11.14 6.75 7.36
C ALA A 16 -12.57 6.63 6.84
N ASP A 17 -12.75 6.87 5.54
CA ASP A 17 -14.06 6.78 4.88
C ASP A 17 -14.34 5.39 4.28
N GLY A 18 -13.50 4.40 4.56
CA GLY A 18 -13.75 3.02 4.17
C GLY A 18 -12.96 2.50 2.98
N ALA A 19 -12.02 3.28 2.44
CA ALA A 19 -11.15 2.79 1.38
C ALA A 19 -10.22 1.69 1.91
N MET A 20 -9.87 0.74 1.04
CA MET A 20 -8.93 -0.32 1.37
C MET A 20 -7.54 0.08 0.89
N LEU A 21 -6.56 0.01 1.79
CA LEU A 21 -5.16 0.24 1.45
C LEU A 21 -4.47 -1.10 1.26
N LEU A 22 -3.86 -1.29 0.09
CA LEU A 22 -3.23 -2.54 -0.31
C LEU A 22 -1.74 -2.35 -0.50
N ASP A 23 -0.95 -3.05 0.31
CA ASP A 23 0.50 -3.08 0.20
C ASP A 23 0.89 -4.16 -0.78
N ILE A 24 1.38 -3.77 -1.96
CA ILE A 24 1.75 -4.74 -3.00
C ILE A 24 3.21 -5.18 -2.91
N ARG A 25 3.92 -4.73 -1.85
CA ARG A 25 5.29 -5.17 -1.61
C ARG A 25 5.31 -6.63 -1.20
N ASP A 26 6.51 -7.21 -1.16
CA ASP A 26 6.68 -8.58 -0.72
C ASP A 26 6.26 -8.74 0.73
N THR A 27 5.90 -9.96 1.10
CA THR A 27 5.47 -10.29 2.46
C THR A 27 6.51 -9.90 3.50
N ASP A 28 7.80 -10.09 3.19
CA ASP A 28 8.88 -9.74 4.12
C ASP A 28 8.97 -8.23 4.34
N GLU A 29 8.79 -7.45 3.31
CA GLU A 29 8.79 -5.99 3.44
C GLU A 29 7.65 -5.54 4.35
N HIS A 30 6.45 -6.08 4.13
CA HIS A 30 5.28 -5.76 4.93
C HIS A 30 5.48 -6.15 6.40
N ALA A 31 6.07 -7.30 6.63
CA ALA A 31 6.33 -7.78 7.99
C ALA A 31 7.29 -6.87 8.73
N ARG A 32 8.31 -6.35 8.05
CA ARG A 32 9.31 -5.49 8.69
C ARG A 32 8.79 -4.11 9.01
N GLU A 33 8.03 -3.53 8.09
CA GLU A 33 7.44 -2.21 8.31
C GLU A 33 6.23 -2.04 7.41
N ARG A 34 5.13 -1.54 7.95
CA ARG A 34 3.89 -1.36 7.19
C ARG A 34 3.12 -0.15 7.65
N ILE A 35 2.28 0.34 6.77
CA ILE A 35 1.33 1.40 7.11
C ILE A 35 0.19 0.76 7.92
N PRO A 36 -0.26 1.38 9.03
CA PRO A 36 -1.39 0.84 9.78
C PRO A 36 -2.60 0.65 8.88
N ARG A 37 -3.33 -0.44 9.08
CA ARG A 37 -4.52 -0.83 8.31
C ARG A 37 -4.24 -1.32 6.90
N ALA A 38 -3.00 -1.31 6.43
CA ALA A 38 -2.68 -1.85 5.11
C ALA A 38 -2.84 -3.37 5.10
N THR A 39 -3.48 -3.88 4.06
CA THR A 39 -3.56 -5.30 3.80
C THR A 39 -2.43 -5.66 2.85
N ASN A 40 -1.66 -6.68 3.16
CA ASN A 40 -0.59 -7.11 2.27
C ASN A 40 -1.16 -8.02 1.18
N GLN A 41 -1.03 -7.57 -0.04
CA GLN A 41 -1.37 -8.35 -1.23
C GLN A 41 -0.20 -8.21 -2.20
N PRO A 42 0.79 -9.11 -2.08
CA PRO A 42 1.98 -9.02 -2.95
C PRO A 42 1.60 -8.99 -4.42
N LEU A 43 2.35 -8.22 -5.20
CA LEU A 43 2.10 -8.07 -6.63
C LEU A 43 2.04 -9.41 -7.34
N ALA A 44 2.85 -10.39 -6.91
CA ALA A 44 2.88 -11.71 -7.53
C ALA A 44 1.53 -12.41 -7.54
N GLY A 45 0.65 -12.12 -6.58
CA GLY A 45 -0.67 -12.74 -6.51
C GLY A 45 -1.81 -11.76 -6.70
N ILE A 46 -1.56 -10.62 -7.29
CA ILE A 46 -2.54 -9.53 -7.35
C ILE A 46 -3.81 -9.91 -8.11
N GLU A 47 -3.72 -10.84 -9.06
CA GLU A 47 -4.87 -11.28 -9.84
C GLU A 47 -5.92 -12.00 -8.99
N GLN A 48 -5.54 -12.44 -7.79
CA GLN A 48 -6.43 -13.15 -6.88
C GLN A 48 -7.07 -12.22 -5.85
N LEU A 49 -6.90 -10.92 -6.03
CA LEU A 49 -7.44 -9.93 -5.10
C LEU A 49 -8.95 -10.06 -4.98
N ALA A 50 -9.44 -10.13 -3.74
CA ALA A 50 -10.87 -10.18 -3.48
C ALA A 50 -11.55 -8.86 -3.85
N THR A 51 -12.81 -8.94 -4.23
CA THR A 51 -13.58 -7.74 -4.55
C THR A 51 -13.80 -6.89 -3.29
N HIS A 52 -13.90 -5.59 -3.50
CA HIS A 52 -14.13 -4.62 -2.43
C HIS A 52 -15.16 -3.61 -2.92
N SER A 53 -16.09 -3.23 -2.07
CA SER A 53 -17.19 -2.36 -2.47
C SER A 53 -16.83 -0.88 -2.52
N GLY A 54 -15.70 -0.48 -1.97
CA GLY A 54 -15.27 0.90 -1.94
C GLY A 54 -13.97 1.13 -2.71
N PRO A 55 -13.38 2.31 -2.59
CA PRO A 55 -12.11 2.61 -3.26
C PRO A 55 -10.97 1.71 -2.80
N MET A 56 -10.07 1.42 -3.72
CA MET A 56 -8.85 0.68 -3.45
C MET A 56 -7.65 1.57 -3.72
N ILE A 57 -6.72 1.59 -2.78
CA ILE A 57 -5.49 2.38 -2.89
C ILE A 57 -4.32 1.42 -2.80
N PHE A 58 -3.51 1.35 -3.86
CA PHE A 58 -2.34 0.49 -3.88
C PHE A 58 -1.09 1.28 -3.50
N HIS A 59 -0.19 0.65 -2.75
CA HIS A 59 1.09 1.28 -2.48
C HIS A 59 2.24 0.28 -2.53
N CYS A 60 3.42 0.81 -2.81
CA CYS A 60 4.66 0.07 -2.72
C CYS A 60 5.64 0.88 -1.88
N ARG A 61 6.94 0.74 -2.11
CA ARG A 61 7.93 1.44 -1.31
C ARG A 61 8.09 2.90 -1.76
N SER A 62 8.33 3.13 -3.05
CA SER A 62 8.64 4.46 -3.60
C SER A 62 7.62 4.97 -4.60
N GLY A 63 6.67 4.15 -5.00
CA GLY A 63 5.72 4.47 -6.06
C GLY A 63 6.10 3.89 -7.42
N LEU A 64 7.31 3.33 -7.56
CA LEU A 64 7.76 2.82 -8.85
C LEU A 64 7.00 1.56 -9.27
N ARG A 65 6.87 0.59 -8.36
CA ARG A 65 6.18 -0.67 -8.69
C ARG A 65 4.71 -0.43 -9.03
N THR A 66 4.04 0.49 -8.33
CA THR A 66 2.64 0.81 -8.63
C THR A 66 2.50 1.51 -9.97
N GLN A 67 3.42 2.41 -10.32
CA GLN A 67 3.40 3.07 -11.63
C GLN A 67 3.64 2.08 -12.76
N THR A 68 4.65 1.24 -12.61
CA THR A 68 5.03 0.26 -13.63
C THR A 68 3.91 -0.75 -13.89
N ASN A 69 3.13 -1.07 -12.86
CA ASN A 69 2.10 -2.10 -12.93
C ASN A 69 0.68 -1.53 -12.89
N ALA A 70 0.51 -0.26 -13.23
CA ALA A 70 -0.79 0.42 -13.11
C ALA A 70 -1.91 -0.32 -13.84
N ALA A 71 -1.68 -0.78 -15.05
CA ALA A 71 -2.71 -1.50 -15.81
C ALA A 71 -3.11 -2.80 -15.13
N ARG A 72 -2.13 -3.51 -14.60
CA ARG A 72 -2.37 -4.77 -13.89
C ARG A 72 -3.15 -4.55 -12.59
N LEU A 73 -2.81 -3.48 -11.88
CA LEU A 73 -3.51 -3.11 -10.64
C LEU A 73 -4.96 -2.68 -10.94
N ALA A 74 -5.15 -1.89 -11.99
CA ALA A 74 -6.49 -1.47 -12.38
C ALA A 74 -7.36 -2.67 -12.74
N ALA A 75 -6.80 -3.64 -13.44
CA ALA A 75 -7.52 -4.87 -13.79
C ALA A 75 -7.87 -5.68 -12.54
N ALA A 76 -6.94 -5.78 -11.59
CA ALA A 76 -7.17 -6.51 -10.35
C ALA A 76 -8.27 -5.87 -9.49
N GLY A 77 -8.37 -4.54 -9.52
CA GLY A 77 -9.39 -3.81 -8.77
C GLY A 77 -10.61 -3.43 -9.60
N GLU A 78 -10.83 -4.12 -10.72
CA GLU A 78 -11.96 -3.81 -11.60
C GLU A 78 -13.27 -3.80 -10.82
N GLY A 79 -14.08 -2.77 -11.08
CA GLY A 79 -15.33 -2.57 -10.37
C GLY A 79 -15.22 -1.63 -9.18
N SER A 80 -14.00 -1.25 -8.77
CA SER A 80 -13.77 -0.30 -7.69
C SER A 80 -12.97 0.89 -8.22
N PRO A 81 -13.18 2.09 -7.66
CA PRO A 81 -12.26 3.19 -7.95
C PRO A 81 -10.88 2.84 -7.43
N CYS A 82 -9.86 2.93 -8.28
CA CYS A 82 -8.50 2.53 -7.96
C CYS A 82 -7.54 3.72 -8.01
N PHE A 83 -6.68 3.79 -7.01
CA PHE A 83 -5.71 4.87 -6.83
C PHE A 83 -4.38 4.28 -6.37
N VAL A 84 -3.34 5.11 -6.39
CA VAL A 84 -2.05 4.73 -5.79
C VAL A 84 -1.62 5.80 -4.78
N LEU A 85 -0.86 5.39 -3.79
CA LEU A 85 -0.25 6.33 -2.84
C LEU A 85 1.04 6.87 -3.49
N ALA A 86 1.04 8.17 -3.75
CA ALA A 86 2.20 8.83 -4.34
C ALA A 86 3.41 8.66 -3.41
N GLY A 87 4.52 8.17 -3.96
CA GLY A 87 5.75 7.98 -3.21
C GLY A 87 5.75 6.81 -2.23
N GLY A 88 4.67 6.04 -2.17
CA GLY A 88 4.59 4.84 -1.36
C GLY A 88 4.80 5.06 0.13
N ILE A 89 5.25 4.01 0.82
CA ILE A 89 5.48 4.09 2.27
C ILE A 89 6.57 5.12 2.61
N ASN A 90 7.52 5.38 1.69
CA ASN A 90 8.53 6.41 1.91
C ASN A 90 7.89 7.79 2.09
N ALA A 91 6.95 8.15 1.23
CA ALA A 91 6.25 9.43 1.33
C ALA A 91 5.36 9.48 2.58
N TRP A 92 4.74 8.36 2.92
CA TRP A 92 3.92 8.26 4.13
C TRP A 92 4.76 8.62 5.36
N ARG A 93 5.95 8.00 5.49
CA ARG A 93 6.87 8.29 6.59
C ARG A 93 7.35 9.75 6.58
N SER A 94 7.73 10.23 5.40
CA SER A 94 8.24 11.61 5.26
C SER A 94 7.20 12.65 5.62
N SER A 95 5.92 12.31 5.53
CA SER A 95 4.84 13.21 5.91
C SER A 95 4.60 13.25 7.42
N GLY A 96 5.39 12.49 8.20
CA GLY A 96 5.27 12.45 9.65
C GLY A 96 4.25 11.43 10.16
N ARG A 97 3.71 10.59 9.29
CA ARG A 97 2.72 9.58 9.68
C ARG A 97 3.39 8.33 10.20
N SER A 98 2.75 7.67 11.15
CA SER A 98 3.31 6.50 11.81
C SER A 98 3.27 5.27 10.94
N THR A 99 4.25 4.39 11.15
CA THR A 99 4.26 3.05 10.59
C THR A 99 4.39 2.04 11.72
N ILE A 100 4.07 0.79 11.44
CA ILE A 100 4.26 -0.32 12.37
C ILE A 100 5.54 -1.03 11.96
N VAL A 101 6.50 -1.10 12.87
CA VAL A 101 7.82 -1.67 12.61
C VAL A 101 8.00 -2.93 13.45
N ASP A 102 8.63 -3.94 12.88
CA ASP A 102 8.96 -5.16 13.63
C ASP A 102 9.95 -4.82 14.74
N GLN A 103 9.52 -5.02 15.98
CA GLN A 103 10.29 -4.65 17.16
C GLN A 103 11.25 -5.74 17.63
N ARG A 104 11.15 -6.93 17.10
CA ARG A 104 11.92 -8.06 17.63
C ARG A 104 13.37 -8.07 17.18
N GLN A 105 13.63 -7.67 15.94
CA GLN A 105 14.97 -7.75 15.40
C GLN A 105 16.00 -6.91 16.15
N PRO A 106 15.71 -5.67 16.52
CA PRO A 106 16.68 -4.88 17.29
C PRO A 106 17.11 -5.56 18.59
N LEU A 107 16.19 -6.23 19.27
CA LEU A 107 16.49 -6.91 20.52
C LEU A 107 17.43 -8.09 20.31
N GLU A 108 17.24 -8.82 19.24
CA GLU A 108 18.09 -9.96 18.93
C GLU A 108 19.49 -9.53 18.58
N ILE A 109 19.62 -8.47 17.84
CA ILE A 109 20.92 -7.95 17.41
C ILE A 109 21.76 -7.48 18.58
N MET A 110 21.13 -6.99 19.63
CA MET A 110 21.82 -6.43 20.76
C MET A 110 22.36 -7.46 21.74
N ARG A 111 22.19 -8.73 21.49
CA ARG A 111 22.69 -9.77 22.40
C ARG A 111 24.07 -10.25 22.12
#